data_62a53b203627aa9bcec749e2544e67b5
#
_entry.id   62a53b203627aa9bcec749e2544e67b5
#
_cell.length_a   1.000
_cell.length_b   1.000
_cell.length_c   1.000
_cell.angle_alpha   90.00
_cell.angle_beta   90.00
_cell.angle_gamma   90.00
#
_symmetry.space_group_name_H-M   'P 1'
#
loop_
_entity.id
_entity.type
_entity.pdbx_description
1 polymer ?
#
loop_
_entity_poly.entity_id
_entity_poly.type
_entity_poly.pdbx_seq_one_letter_code
_entity_poly.pdbx_strand_id
1 'polypeptide(L)'
;MKVDVLTSGYVSMDHIIKIATPAKVGFTSLVTNKSNSKIFYGGCSVNIAYALCRLGMKAMPVLRVGGDYESNGFKKFLEEGNVPQDGITQIAEEATSVCYLLQDNNNDHITIFYPGAMDGRYAQKMKDSLFETAKLG
;
A
#
# COMPACT_ATOMS: atom_id res chain seq x y z
N MET A 1 16.14 -13.41 -10.87
CA MET A 1 16.70 -12.79 -9.63
C MET A 1 16.36 -13.66 -8.46
N LYS A 2 17.31 -13.91 -7.59
CA LYS A 2 17.04 -14.62 -6.32
C LYS A 2 16.72 -13.59 -5.24
N VAL A 3 15.64 -13.82 -4.51
CA VAL A 3 15.21 -13.01 -3.36
C VAL A 3 15.24 -13.85 -2.09
N ASP A 4 15.39 -13.20 -0.96
CA ASP A 4 15.36 -13.90 0.33
C ASP A 4 13.93 -14.20 0.75
N VAL A 5 13.03 -13.22 0.56
CA VAL A 5 11.63 -13.29 1.02
C VAL A 5 10.69 -12.77 -0.05
N LEU A 6 9.59 -13.49 -0.28
CA LEU A 6 8.39 -12.95 -0.94
C LEU A 6 7.38 -12.50 0.11
N THR A 7 6.78 -11.35 -0.11
CA THR A 7 5.66 -10.87 0.72
C THR A 7 4.42 -10.71 -0.14
N SER A 8 3.26 -11.03 0.39
CA SER A 8 1.98 -10.86 -0.30
C SER A 8 0.97 -10.18 0.61
N GLY A 9 0.09 -9.39 0.03
CA GLY A 9 -0.94 -8.65 0.76
C GLY A 9 -1.28 -7.34 0.07
N TYR A 10 -2.14 -6.57 0.70
CA TYR A 10 -2.57 -5.29 0.17
C TYR A 10 -1.42 -4.28 0.11
N VAL A 11 -1.41 -3.51 -0.95
CA VAL A 11 -0.71 -2.23 -1.06
C VAL A 11 -1.69 -1.13 -0.69
N SER A 12 -1.22 -0.04 -0.10
CA SER A 12 -2.09 1.07 0.26
C SER A 12 -1.37 2.41 0.18
N MET A 13 -2.08 3.40 -0.36
CA MET A 13 -1.72 4.81 -0.23
C MET A 13 -2.59 5.40 0.86
N ASP A 14 -2.00 5.67 2.02
CA ASP A 14 -2.74 6.07 3.22
C ASP A 14 -2.79 7.59 3.35
N HIS A 15 -4.01 8.11 3.54
CA HIS A 15 -4.27 9.48 3.96
C HIS A 15 -4.72 9.50 5.42
N ILE A 16 -3.94 10.14 6.28
CA ILE A 16 -4.28 10.29 7.69
C ILE A 16 -4.99 11.63 7.88
N ILE A 17 -6.29 11.58 8.15
CA ILE A 17 -7.15 12.73 8.33
C ILE A 17 -7.53 12.82 9.81
N LYS A 18 -6.95 13.79 10.51
CA LYS A 18 -7.30 14.05 11.91
C LYS A 18 -8.53 14.95 11.95
N ILE A 19 -9.52 14.57 12.73
CA ILE A 19 -10.79 15.28 12.87
C ILE A 19 -11.01 15.72 14.32
N ALA A 20 -11.61 16.89 14.49
CA ALA A 20 -11.81 17.50 15.82
C ALA A 20 -12.81 16.73 16.70
N THR A 21 -13.78 16.09 16.08
CA THR A 21 -14.86 15.35 16.75
C THR A 21 -15.11 14.03 16.03
N PRO A 22 -15.63 13.00 16.69
CA PRO A 22 -15.99 11.74 16.03
C PRO A 22 -16.89 11.96 14.81
N ALA A 23 -16.60 11.26 13.70
CA ALA A 23 -17.43 11.29 12.52
C ALA A 23 -18.83 10.74 12.83
N LYS A 24 -19.86 11.52 12.50
CA LYS A 24 -21.24 11.19 12.83
C LYS A 24 -22.17 11.58 11.69
N VAL A 25 -23.09 10.71 11.35
CA VAL A 25 -24.09 10.96 10.30
C VAL A 25 -24.88 12.24 10.60
N GLY A 26 -25.00 13.11 9.60
CA GLY A 26 -25.72 14.39 9.71
C GLY A 26 -24.94 15.53 10.37
N PHE A 27 -23.68 15.31 10.76
CA PHE A 27 -22.82 16.32 11.39
C PHE A 27 -21.53 16.54 10.59
N THR A 28 -20.96 17.73 10.70
CA THR A 28 -19.67 18.09 10.13
C THR A 28 -18.58 17.97 11.19
N SER A 29 -17.49 17.27 10.88
CA SER A 29 -16.28 17.29 11.69
C SER A 29 -15.19 18.05 10.97
N LEU A 30 -14.46 18.89 11.69
CA LEU A 30 -13.40 19.72 11.09
C LEU A 30 -12.10 18.93 11.03
N VAL A 31 -11.41 19.01 9.88
CA VAL A 31 -10.06 18.45 9.72
C VAL A 31 -9.05 19.37 10.42
N THR A 32 -8.19 18.80 11.24
CA THR A 32 -7.27 19.54 12.10
C THR A 32 -5.81 19.46 11.68
N ASN A 33 -5.44 18.55 10.78
CA ASN A 33 -4.06 18.43 10.30
C ASN A 33 -3.87 18.98 8.88
N LYS A 34 -2.80 19.77 8.70
CA LYS A 34 -2.41 20.30 7.39
C LYS A 34 -1.93 19.21 6.43
N SER A 35 -1.41 18.11 6.99
CA SER A 35 -0.87 16.96 6.23
C SER A 35 -1.95 15.96 5.77
N ASN A 36 -3.23 16.33 5.80
CA ASN A 36 -4.33 15.41 5.45
C ASN A 36 -4.29 14.90 4.00
N SER A 37 -3.63 15.62 3.11
CA SER A 37 -3.42 15.20 1.71
C SER A 37 -2.10 14.47 1.47
N LYS A 38 -1.21 14.39 2.47
CA LYS A 38 0.04 13.65 2.36
C LYS A 38 -0.25 12.15 2.20
N ILE A 39 0.46 11.52 1.27
CA ILE A 39 0.38 10.08 1.03
C ILE A 39 1.47 9.37 1.84
N PHE A 40 1.05 8.39 2.63
CA PHE A 40 1.94 7.43 3.27
C PHE A 40 1.83 6.11 2.52
N TYR A 41 2.93 5.69 1.89
CA TYR A 41 2.95 4.46 1.11
C TYR A 41 3.10 3.27 2.04
N GLY A 42 2.23 2.27 1.90
CA GLY A 42 2.20 1.15 2.81
C GLY A 42 1.38 -0.04 2.31
N GLY A 43 0.74 -0.67 3.25
CA GLY A 43 0.14 -1.99 3.13
C GLY A 43 1.07 -3.06 3.72
N CYS A 44 0.52 -4.14 4.25
CA CYS A 44 1.30 -5.12 5.00
C CYS A 44 2.48 -5.69 4.21
N SER A 45 2.25 -6.10 2.95
CA SER A 45 3.31 -6.68 2.12
C SER A 45 4.43 -5.69 1.81
N VAL A 46 4.06 -4.44 1.55
CA VAL A 46 5.01 -3.36 1.26
C VAL A 46 5.82 -3.00 2.49
N ASN A 47 5.17 -2.82 3.63
CA ASN A 47 5.84 -2.47 4.88
C ASN A 47 6.87 -3.53 5.29
N ILE A 48 6.54 -4.80 5.18
CA ILE A 48 7.46 -5.91 5.49
C ILE A 48 8.62 -5.93 4.49
N ALA A 49 8.34 -5.88 3.19
CA ALA A 49 9.38 -5.90 2.17
C ALA A 49 10.33 -4.70 2.31
N TYR A 50 9.79 -3.50 2.50
CA TYR A 50 10.57 -2.27 2.68
C TYR A 50 11.48 -2.37 3.90
N ALA A 51 10.95 -2.80 5.05
CA ALA A 51 11.73 -2.95 6.28
C ALA A 51 12.86 -3.98 6.11
N LEU A 52 12.56 -5.14 5.50
CA LEU A 52 13.57 -6.17 5.25
C LEU A 52 14.66 -5.69 4.29
N CYS A 53 14.30 -4.97 3.23
CA CYS A 53 15.28 -4.37 2.31
C CYS A 53 16.17 -3.35 3.02
N ARG A 54 15.62 -2.53 3.94
CA ARG A 54 16.41 -1.60 4.77
C ARG A 54 17.35 -2.31 5.73
N LEU A 55 17.07 -3.55 6.09
CA LEU A 55 17.94 -4.42 6.91
C LEU A 55 18.95 -5.23 6.07
N GLY A 56 19.03 -4.99 4.77
CA GLY A 56 19.99 -5.63 3.89
C GLY A 56 19.55 -6.94 3.25
N MET A 57 18.30 -7.33 3.43
CA MET A 57 17.70 -8.50 2.77
C MET A 57 17.14 -8.12 1.39
N LYS A 58 16.94 -9.10 0.53
CA LYS A 58 16.19 -8.94 -0.72
C LYS A 58 14.77 -9.46 -0.51
N ALA A 59 13.85 -8.57 -0.19
CA ALA A 59 12.43 -8.89 -0.03
C ALA A 59 11.61 -8.27 -1.17
N MET A 60 10.79 -9.08 -1.82
CA MET A 60 10.01 -8.68 -2.98
C MET A 60 8.51 -8.80 -2.70
N PRO A 61 7.76 -7.69 -2.79
CA PRO A 61 6.31 -7.74 -2.66
C PRO A 61 5.67 -8.27 -3.93
N VAL A 62 4.67 -9.15 -3.78
CA VAL A 62 3.84 -9.65 -4.86
C VAL A 62 2.45 -9.06 -4.69
N LEU A 63 2.09 -8.11 -5.57
CA LEU A 63 0.87 -7.32 -5.46
C LEU A 63 0.48 -6.69 -6.80
N ARG A 64 -0.66 -6.02 -6.83
CA ARG A 64 -1.15 -5.27 -7.99
C ARG A 64 -1.25 -3.79 -7.67
N VAL A 65 -0.89 -2.96 -8.64
CA VAL A 65 -0.99 -1.49 -8.60
C VAL A 65 -1.78 -1.00 -9.81
N GLY A 66 -2.27 0.22 -9.75
CA GLY A 66 -2.99 0.83 -10.86
C GLY A 66 -2.09 1.47 -11.92
N GLY A 67 -2.70 2.00 -12.96
CA GLY A 67 -2.03 2.77 -14.01
C GLY A 67 -1.36 4.05 -13.50
N ASP A 68 -1.73 4.51 -12.32
CA ASP A 68 -1.20 5.67 -11.63
C ASP A 68 0.12 5.41 -10.87
N TYR A 69 0.65 4.21 -10.92
CA TYR A 69 1.79 3.74 -10.11
C TYR A 69 3.04 4.64 -10.18
N GLU A 70 3.37 5.15 -11.35
CA GLU A 70 4.49 6.11 -11.49
C GLU A 70 4.10 7.51 -11.03
N SER A 71 2.95 7.99 -11.48
CA SER A 71 2.51 9.37 -11.23
C SER A 71 2.14 9.64 -9.77
N ASN A 72 1.68 8.63 -9.03
CA ASN A 72 1.35 8.78 -7.62
C ASN A 72 2.57 8.75 -6.68
N GLY A 73 3.77 8.47 -7.20
CA GLY A 73 5.02 8.42 -6.44
C GLY A 73 5.33 7.09 -5.76
N PHE A 74 4.46 6.09 -5.87
CA PHE A 74 4.66 4.80 -5.19
C PHE A 74 5.89 4.06 -5.72
N LYS A 75 6.07 4.03 -7.05
CA LYS A 75 7.24 3.43 -7.69
C LYS A 75 8.54 4.02 -7.15
N LYS A 76 8.62 5.36 -7.10
CA LYS A 76 9.76 6.08 -6.55
C LYS A 76 10.03 5.71 -5.09
N PHE A 77 9.00 5.63 -4.27
CA PHE A 77 9.12 5.20 -2.88
C PHE A 77 9.76 3.81 -2.75
N LEU A 78 9.36 2.84 -3.56
CA LEU A 78 9.95 1.50 -3.55
C LEU A 78 11.41 1.51 -4.05
N GLU A 79 11.70 2.29 -5.07
CA GLU A 79 13.08 2.49 -5.59
C GLU A 79 14.01 3.05 -4.51
N GLU A 80 13.58 4.06 -3.77
CA GLU A 80 14.33 4.65 -2.67
C GLU A 80 14.62 3.65 -1.53
N GLY A 81 13.74 2.67 -1.33
CA GLY A 81 13.90 1.57 -0.39
C GLY A 81 14.69 0.37 -0.93
N ASN A 82 15.15 0.42 -2.18
CA ASN A 82 15.78 -0.71 -2.87
C ASN A 82 14.89 -1.96 -2.90
N VAL A 83 13.58 -1.79 -2.99
CA VAL A 83 12.60 -2.87 -3.01
C VAL A 83 12.47 -3.41 -4.45
N PRO A 84 12.73 -4.70 -4.71
CA PRO A 84 12.52 -5.30 -6.03
C PRO A 84 11.05 -5.20 -6.45
N GLN A 85 10.83 -4.85 -7.73
CA GLN A 85 9.48 -4.59 -8.24
C GLN A 85 8.99 -5.65 -9.25
N ASP A 86 9.76 -6.71 -9.48
CA ASP A 86 9.41 -7.76 -10.46
C ASP A 86 8.17 -8.57 -10.07
N GLY A 87 7.76 -8.53 -8.79
CA GLY A 87 6.53 -9.13 -8.30
C GLY A 87 5.28 -8.24 -8.42
N ILE A 88 5.43 -7.02 -8.97
CA ILE A 88 4.34 -6.05 -9.07
C ILE A 88 3.68 -6.16 -10.44
N THR A 89 2.36 -6.37 -10.45
CA THR A 89 1.54 -6.35 -11.65
C THR A 89 0.76 -5.04 -11.73
N GLN A 90 0.81 -4.37 -12.88
CA GLN A 90 0.08 -3.13 -13.10
C GLN A 90 -1.24 -3.40 -13.84
N ILE A 91 -2.33 -2.86 -13.31
CA ILE A 91 -3.67 -2.87 -13.92
C ILE A 91 -3.90 -1.46 -14.48
N ALA A 92 -3.68 -1.30 -15.78
CA ALA A 92 -3.62 0.01 -16.43
C ALA A 92 -4.92 0.83 -16.34
N GLU A 93 -6.06 0.17 -16.34
CA GLU A 93 -7.40 0.79 -16.28
C GLU A 93 -7.88 1.11 -14.87
N GLU A 94 -7.09 0.79 -13.85
CA GLU A 94 -7.49 0.97 -12.46
C GLU A 94 -6.52 1.90 -11.72
N ALA A 95 -6.92 2.36 -10.54
CA ALA A 95 -6.06 3.10 -9.63
C ALA A 95 -5.43 2.17 -8.58
N THR A 96 -4.32 2.57 -8.02
CA THR A 96 -3.72 1.90 -6.86
C THR A 96 -4.61 2.07 -5.63
N SER A 97 -4.64 1.09 -4.75
CA SER A 97 -5.46 1.09 -3.52
C SER A 97 -5.21 2.33 -2.67
N VAL A 98 -6.27 2.92 -2.14
CA VAL A 98 -6.22 4.12 -1.31
C VAL A 98 -6.96 3.87 0.00
N CYS A 99 -6.38 4.30 1.09
CA CYS A 99 -6.98 4.25 2.42
C CYS A 99 -7.12 5.67 2.98
N TYR A 100 -8.32 5.99 3.47
CA TYR A 100 -8.58 7.21 4.22
C TYR A 100 -8.81 6.83 5.69
N LEU A 101 -7.90 7.22 6.55
CA LEU A 101 -7.97 7.00 7.99
C LEU A 101 -8.43 8.27 8.68
N LEU A 102 -9.66 8.27 9.18
CA LEU A 102 -10.21 9.38 9.96
C LEU A 102 -9.98 9.10 11.44
N GLN A 103 -9.13 9.88 12.09
CA GLN A 103 -8.80 9.73 13.51
C GLN A 103 -9.34 10.92 14.29
N ASP A 104 -10.17 10.66 15.29
CA ASP A 104 -10.76 11.70 16.13
C ASP A 104 -9.89 12.07 17.34
N ASN A 105 -10.40 12.99 18.15
CA ASN A 105 -9.73 13.47 19.37
C ASN A 105 -9.66 12.45 20.53
N ASN A 106 -10.38 11.34 20.42
CA ASN A 106 -10.31 10.21 21.36
C ASN A 106 -9.33 9.13 20.90
N ASN A 107 -8.65 9.33 19.76
CA ASN A 107 -7.83 8.34 19.05
C ASN A 107 -8.62 7.15 18.50
N ASP A 108 -9.94 7.24 18.43
CA ASP A 108 -10.75 6.31 17.67
C ASP A 108 -10.64 6.62 16.18
N HIS A 109 -10.76 5.61 15.32
CA HIS A 109 -10.63 5.82 13.89
C HIS A 109 -11.67 5.05 13.08
N ILE A 110 -12.00 5.63 11.93
CA ILE A 110 -12.74 4.99 10.86
C ILE A 110 -11.83 4.86 9.66
N THR A 111 -11.75 3.66 9.08
CA THR A 111 -11.01 3.42 7.86
C THR A 111 -11.97 3.29 6.70
N ILE A 112 -11.75 4.08 5.65
CA ILE A 112 -12.49 4.02 4.39
C ILE A 112 -11.49 3.61 3.31
N PHE A 113 -11.76 2.51 2.62
CA PHE A 113 -10.79 1.86 1.75
C PHE A 113 -11.32 1.67 0.34
N TYR A 114 -10.54 2.14 -0.64
CA TYR A 114 -10.74 1.84 -2.06
C TYR A 114 -9.76 0.76 -2.50
N PRO A 115 -10.19 -0.44 -2.84
CA PRO A 115 -9.29 -1.55 -3.17
C PRO A 115 -8.55 -1.34 -4.50
N GLY A 116 -9.14 -0.65 -5.47
CA GLY A 116 -8.51 -0.38 -6.76
C GLY A 116 -8.01 -1.64 -7.45
N ALA A 117 -6.75 -1.64 -7.87
CA ALA A 117 -6.12 -2.78 -8.55
C ALA A 117 -6.02 -4.05 -7.67
N MET A 118 -6.18 -3.94 -6.36
CA MET A 118 -6.23 -5.08 -5.44
C MET A 118 -7.62 -5.70 -5.29
N ASP A 119 -8.64 -5.14 -5.93
CA ASP A 119 -9.99 -5.73 -5.97
C ASP A 119 -9.93 -7.17 -6.51
N GLY A 120 -10.75 -8.05 -5.94
CA GLY A 120 -10.78 -9.47 -6.27
C GLY A 120 -11.06 -9.76 -7.75
N ARG A 121 -11.73 -8.83 -8.47
CA ARG A 121 -11.97 -8.96 -9.92
C ARG A 121 -10.68 -9.03 -10.74
N TYR A 122 -9.59 -8.50 -10.24
CA TYR A 122 -8.27 -8.52 -10.88
C TYR A 122 -7.36 -9.61 -10.32
N ALA A 123 -7.86 -10.47 -9.44
CA ALA A 123 -7.08 -11.53 -8.83
C ALA A 123 -6.56 -12.51 -9.90
N GLN A 124 -5.27 -12.80 -9.82
CA GLN A 124 -4.58 -13.73 -10.72
C GLN A 124 -3.82 -14.76 -9.88
N LYS A 125 -3.68 -15.97 -10.41
CA LYS A 125 -2.80 -16.96 -9.79
C LYS A 125 -1.37 -16.42 -9.78
N MET A 126 -0.71 -16.49 -8.65
CA MET A 126 0.72 -16.18 -8.58
C MET A 126 1.51 -17.14 -9.46
N LYS A 127 2.52 -16.61 -10.14
CA LYS A 127 3.40 -17.44 -10.99
C LYS A 127 4.26 -18.34 -10.09
N ASP A 128 4.26 -19.64 -10.36
CA ASP A 128 5.05 -20.62 -9.60
C ASP A 128 6.54 -20.25 -9.62
N SER A 129 7.04 -19.67 -10.73
CA SER A 129 8.42 -19.20 -10.85
C SER A 129 8.85 -18.15 -9.82
N LEU A 130 7.91 -17.41 -9.22
CA LEU A 130 8.24 -16.47 -8.15
C LEU A 130 8.71 -17.21 -6.89
N PHE A 131 8.10 -18.35 -6.58
CA PHE A 131 8.45 -19.16 -5.41
C PHE A 131 9.77 -19.89 -5.61
N GLU A 132 10.11 -20.26 -6.84
CA GLU A 132 11.39 -20.90 -7.18
C GLU A 132 12.58 -19.95 -6.97
N THR A 133 12.34 -18.64 -6.99
CA THR A 133 13.37 -17.62 -6.81
C THR A 133 13.54 -17.17 -5.37
N ALA A 134 12.66 -17.57 -4.46
CA ALA A 134 12.64 -17.14 -3.07
C ALA A 134 13.09 -18.25 -2.10
N LYS A 135 13.76 -17.85 -1.02
CA LYS A 135 14.09 -18.74 0.09
C LYS A 135 12.90 -18.95 1.03
N LEU A 136 12.07 -17.93 1.16
CA LEU A 136 10.89 -17.89 2.01
C LEU A 136 9.76 -17.13 1.30
N GLY A 137 8.56 -17.64 1.39
CA GLY A 137 7.36 -17.03 0.83
C GLY A 137 6.12 -17.35 1.61
#